data_7d14af5446dba9161ad22f1aaed596cb
#
_entry.id   7d14af5446dba9161ad22f1aaed596cb
#
_cell.length_a   1.000
_cell.length_b   1.000
_cell.length_c   1.000
_cell.angle_alpha   90.00
_cell.angle_beta   90.00
_cell.angle_gamma   90.00
#
_symmetry.space_group_name_H-M   'P 1'
#
loop_
_entity.id
_entity.type
_entity.pdbx_description
1 polymer ?
#
loop_
_entity_poly.entity_id
_entity_poly.type
_entity_poly.pdbx_seq_one_letter_code
_entity_poly.pdbx_strand_id
1 'polypeptide(L)'
;MVRLRFAPSPTGYLHIGGLRTALYNYLYAKQKGGKFLLRIEDTDRTRYVEGAIENLIHELKWAGVEVDEGVCLDENGKITEVGECGPYIQSERVEKGIYNKYAEELIERGYAYYCFCSKERLDDIKNQQKADGKIPRYDGLCRGVSIEDAKKRIANGESYVIRLKLPENRDIVFEDVIKGKITINTNDMDDQVLIKADGFPTYHFAVVVDDHLMGITHIVRGDEWISSTPKHIYLYEALGFEKPTFVHLPTVLNKSGKKLSMRNDDASVEDFRLKGYLPEALINYLALVGWSPESNEEILSLDEMVKQFSFDRVSKSGGVFDVDKLDWVNAQYIRKMEVSELAKLVKPYLVKAGFIKEDICEKRLELITKTFQESISRLPEIVEQSRFLFENVVVEPDALKMRNVEHIEILKEKMKEELSQIEEMDEETAKGFMKKVQKASGFKGKDLYMPVRALLTGQVHGPELSNILEILGKGEILRRLE
;
A
#
# COMPACT_ATOMS: atom_id res chain seq x y z
N MET A 1 0.00 27.14 -7.00
CA MET A 1 0.19 25.73 -7.43
C MET A 1 -0.20 24.83 -6.29
N VAL A 2 -1.00 23.80 -6.53
CA VAL A 2 -1.39 22.82 -5.51
C VAL A 2 -0.18 21.96 -5.12
N ARG A 3 0.05 21.80 -3.81
CA ARG A 3 1.17 21.01 -3.26
C ARG A 3 0.66 20.15 -2.10
N LEU A 4 0.84 18.86 -2.24
CA LEU A 4 0.49 17.88 -1.22
C LEU A 4 1.73 17.08 -0.81
N ARG A 5 1.67 16.43 0.35
CA ARG A 5 2.79 15.62 0.83
C ARG A 5 2.32 14.34 1.49
N PHE A 6 3.08 13.28 1.28
CA PHE A 6 3.13 12.14 2.17
C PHE A 6 4.32 12.33 3.12
N ALA A 7 4.08 12.23 4.42
CA ALA A 7 5.06 12.59 5.44
C ALA A 7 5.14 11.49 6.52
N PRO A 8 5.65 10.29 6.18
CA PRO A 8 5.72 9.19 7.11
C PRO A 8 6.91 9.30 8.07
N SER A 9 6.74 8.72 9.26
CA SER A 9 7.86 8.43 10.16
C SER A 9 8.47 7.06 9.80
N PRO A 10 9.81 6.92 9.75
CA PRO A 10 10.49 5.69 9.37
C PRO A 10 10.53 4.68 10.53
N THR A 11 9.36 4.30 11.04
CA THR A 11 9.17 3.41 12.21
C THR A 11 8.81 1.98 11.82
N GLY A 12 8.94 1.63 10.54
CA GLY A 12 8.64 0.34 9.95
C GLY A 12 8.42 0.44 8.45
N TYR A 13 8.12 -0.66 7.81
CA TYR A 13 7.87 -0.74 6.37
C TYR A 13 6.52 -0.13 5.98
N LEU A 14 6.38 0.23 4.70
CA LEU A 14 5.18 0.88 4.21
C LEU A 14 3.95 -0.02 4.36
N HIS A 15 2.97 0.47 5.11
CA HIS A 15 1.68 -0.19 5.32
C HIS A 15 0.68 0.23 4.24
N ILE A 16 -0.25 -0.66 3.84
CA ILE A 16 -1.26 -0.34 2.81
C ILE A 16 -2.13 0.88 3.16
N GLY A 17 -2.39 1.15 4.45
CA GLY A 17 -3.06 2.38 4.89
C GLY A 17 -2.22 3.63 4.61
N GLY A 18 -0.89 3.54 4.76
CA GLY A 18 0.06 4.59 4.36
C GLY A 18 0.07 4.77 2.85
N LEU A 19 0.15 3.66 2.09
CA LEU A 19 0.10 3.70 0.63
C LEU A 19 -1.21 4.33 0.12
N ARG A 20 -2.37 4.02 0.73
CA ARG A 20 -3.64 4.67 0.37
C ARG A 20 -3.59 6.18 0.63
N THR A 21 -3.02 6.60 1.75
CA THR A 21 -2.87 8.03 2.05
C THR A 21 -1.94 8.71 1.04
N ALA A 22 -0.81 8.10 0.69
CA ALA A 22 0.09 8.58 -0.36
C ALA A 22 -0.62 8.65 -1.71
N LEU A 23 -1.37 7.62 -2.09
CA LEU A 23 -2.14 7.55 -3.33
C LEU A 23 -3.17 8.69 -3.44
N TYR A 24 -3.94 8.98 -2.40
CA TYR A 24 -4.93 10.06 -2.44
C TYR A 24 -4.29 11.45 -2.55
N ASN A 25 -3.14 11.66 -1.88
CA ASN A 25 -2.33 12.87 -2.06
C ASN A 25 -1.85 12.98 -3.52
N TYR A 26 -1.31 11.90 -4.08
CA TYR A 26 -0.83 11.81 -5.44
C TYR A 26 -1.94 12.09 -6.47
N LEU A 27 -3.07 11.37 -6.36
CA LEU A 27 -4.19 11.50 -7.30
C LEU A 27 -4.70 12.95 -7.36
N TYR A 28 -4.88 13.58 -6.22
CA TYR A 28 -5.35 14.97 -6.17
C TYR A 28 -4.29 15.95 -6.67
N ALA A 29 -3.02 15.76 -6.30
CA ALA A 29 -1.92 16.60 -6.80
C ALA A 29 -1.86 16.55 -8.33
N LYS A 30 -1.84 15.36 -8.92
CA LYS A 30 -1.76 15.17 -10.38
C LYS A 30 -2.99 15.71 -11.10
N GLN A 31 -4.19 15.48 -10.56
CA GLN A 31 -5.42 16.04 -11.13
C GLN A 31 -5.41 17.56 -11.22
N LYS A 32 -4.85 18.22 -10.21
CA LYS A 32 -4.75 19.69 -10.15
C LYS A 32 -3.52 20.26 -10.86
N GLY A 33 -2.72 19.43 -11.55
CA GLY A 33 -1.45 19.87 -12.16
C GLY A 33 -0.46 20.40 -11.12
N GLY A 34 -0.54 19.91 -9.90
CA GLY A 34 0.28 20.27 -8.76
C GLY A 34 1.44 19.31 -8.54
N LYS A 35 2.03 19.36 -7.34
CA LYS A 35 3.18 18.54 -6.95
C LYS A 35 2.85 17.65 -5.74
N PHE A 36 3.35 16.42 -5.79
CA PHE A 36 3.33 15.45 -4.71
C PHE A 36 4.71 15.31 -4.09
N LEU A 37 4.81 15.58 -2.79
CA LEU A 37 6.07 15.60 -2.04
C LEU A 37 6.20 14.40 -1.11
N LEU A 38 7.43 13.94 -0.90
CA LEU A 38 7.80 12.98 0.14
C LEU A 38 8.72 13.65 1.17
N ARG A 39 8.25 13.75 2.42
CA ARG A 39 9.02 14.20 3.58
C ARG A 39 9.17 13.09 4.59
N ILE A 40 10.36 12.92 5.16
CA ILE A 40 10.62 11.93 6.21
C ILE A 40 10.59 12.62 7.57
N GLU A 41 9.71 12.13 8.45
CA GLU A 41 9.51 12.65 9.80
C GLU A 41 10.18 11.74 10.84
N ASP A 42 11.49 11.88 10.99
CA ASP A 42 12.38 11.06 11.82
C ASP A 42 12.77 11.72 13.17
N THR A 43 11.95 12.65 13.65
CA THR A 43 12.21 13.35 14.95
C THR A 43 12.06 12.44 16.17
N ASP A 44 11.44 11.27 16.04
CA ASP A 44 11.43 10.21 17.05
C ASP A 44 12.49 9.16 16.75
N ARG A 45 13.71 9.41 17.18
CA ARG A 45 14.86 8.55 16.93
C ARG A 45 14.80 7.21 17.68
N THR A 46 13.96 7.08 18.70
CA THR A 46 13.83 5.83 19.48
C THR A 46 13.07 4.74 18.74
N ARG A 47 12.28 5.12 17.73
CA ARG A 47 11.48 4.21 16.91
C ARG A 47 11.97 4.08 15.47
N TYR A 48 13.14 4.64 15.17
CA TYR A 48 13.74 4.53 13.84
C TYR A 48 14.04 3.06 13.49
N VAL A 49 13.68 2.64 12.28
CA VAL A 49 13.98 1.30 11.74
C VAL A 49 14.90 1.47 10.53
N GLU A 50 16.04 0.82 10.59
CA GLU A 50 17.01 0.80 9.49
C GLU A 50 16.39 0.20 8.22
N GLY A 51 16.66 0.80 7.06
CA GLY A 51 16.10 0.37 5.76
C GLY A 51 14.62 0.79 5.53
N ALA A 52 13.96 1.42 6.50
CA ALA A 52 12.55 1.80 6.34
C ALA A 52 12.34 2.90 5.28
N ILE A 53 13.28 3.82 5.12
CA ILE A 53 13.20 4.89 4.11
C ILE A 53 13.37 4.30 2.71
N GLU A 54 14.36 3.44 2.53
CA GLU A 54 14.61 2.76 1.26
C GLU A 54 13.42 1.88 0.86
N ASN A 55 12.90 1.08 1.80
CA ASN A 55 11.69 0.28 1.57
C ASN A 55 10.52 1.15 1.15
N LEU A 56 10.25 2.25 1.87
CA LEU A 56 9.18 3.19 1.57
C LEU A 56 9.27 3.72 0.13
N ILE A 57 10.46 4.17 -0.30
CA ILE A 57 10.68 4.72 -1.64
C ILE A 57 10.52 3.62 -2.70
N HIS A 58 11.05 2.44 -2.44
CA HIS A 58 10.88 1.28 -3.31
C HIS A 58 9.42 0.91 -3.51
N GLU A 59 8.65 0.82 -2.44
CA GLU A 59 7.25 0.41 -2.51
C GLU A 59 6.35 1.50 -3.14
N LEU A 60 6.63 2.78 -2.92
CA LEU A 60 5.95 3.88 -3.64
C LEU A 60 6.25 3.82 -5.15
N LYS A 61 7.50 3.60 -5.53
CA LYS A 61 7.91 3.46 -6.93
C LYS A 61 7.28 2.23 -7.58
N TRP A 62 7.29 1.09 -6.88
CA TRP A 62 6.65 -0.13 -7.35
C TRP A 62 5.14 0.07 -7.58
N ALA A 63 4.47 0.82 -6.70
CA ALA A 63 3.07 1.15 -6.80
C ALA A 63 2.76 2.23 -7.87
N GLY A 64 3.76 2.79 -8.57
CA GLY A 64 3.57 3.86 -9.55
C GLY A 64 3.24 5.22 -8.94
N VAL A 65 3.43 5.40 -7.64
CA VAL A 65 3.21 6.66 -6.92
C VAL A 65 4.50 7.48 -6.94
N GLU A 66 4.73 8.18 -8.02
CA GLU A 66 5.95 8.93 -8.26
C GLU A 66 5.99 10.25 -7.47
N VAL A 67 7.14 10.52 -6.83
CA VAL A 67 7.40 11.72 -6.04
C VAL A 67 7.98 12.81 -6.94
N ASP A 68 7.37 14.01 -6.93
CA ASP A 68 7.87 15.15 -7.70
C ASP A 68 8.99 15.91 -6.97
N GLU A 69 8.92 15.98 -5.65
CA GLU A 69 9.91 16.62 -4.77
C GLU A 69 10.03 15.84 -3.46
N GLY A 70 11.21 15.82 -2.88
CA GLY A 70 11.43 15.19 -1.59
C GLY A 70 12.54 14.17 -1.60
N VAL A 71 12.43 13.20 -0.69
CA VAL A 71 13.42 12.14 -0.54
C VAL A 71 13.23 11.09 -1.64
N CYS A 72 14.34 10.70 -2.28
CA CYS A 72 14.38 9.68 -3.33
C CYS A 72 15.64 8.83 -3.21
N LEU A 73 15.81 7.85 -4.10
CA LEU A 73 17.05 7.08 -4.23
C LEU A 73 17.77 7.47 -5.51
N ASP A 74 19.08 7.60 -5.44
CA ASP A 74 19.93 7.77 -6.62
C ASP A 74 20.10 6.44 -7.40
N GLU A 75 20.87 6.47 -8.47
CA GLU A 75 21.14 5.30 -9.33
C GLU A 75 21.84 4.16 -8.58
N ASN A 76 22.51 4.45 -7.47
CA ASN A 76 23.21 3.46 -6.63
C ASN A 76 22.34 2.98 -5.46
N GLY A 77 21.08 3.43 -5.37
CA GLY A 77 20.16 3.10 -4.27
C GLY A 77 20.43 3.88 -2.97
N LYS A 78 21.22 4.98 -3.03
CA LYS A 78 21.49 5.82 -1.87
C LYS A 78 20.41 6.89 -1.73
N ILE A 79 20.01 7.17 -0.48
CA ILE A 79 19.06 8.23 -0.15
C ILE A 79 19.63 9.59 -0.62
N THR A 80 18.83 10.32 -1.37
CA THR A 80 19.09 11.66 -1.86
C THR A 80 17.79 12.46 -1.88
N GLU A 81 17.87 13.73 -2.31
CA GLU A 81 16.71 14.62 -2.33
C GLU A 81 16.60 15.32 -3.69
N VAL A 82 15.37 15.64 -4.09
CA VAL A 82 15.04 16.44 -5.27
C VAL A 82 14.05 17.53 -4.90
N GLY A 83 14.26 18.75 -5.41
CA GLY A 83 13.39 19.91 -5.18
C GLY A 83 14.11 21.08 -4.51
N GLU A 84 13.36 22.18 -4.27
CA GLU A 84 13.93 23.44 -3.83
C GLU A 84 13.70 23.76 -2.34
N CYS A 85 12.88 22.96 -1.65
CA CYS A 85 12.46 23.21 -0.27
C CYS A 85 13.19 22.33 0.77
N GLY A 86 14.27 21.66 0.36
CA GLY A 86 15.04 20.75 1.23
C GLY A 86 15.74 21.48 2.40
N PRO A 87 16.24 20.69 3.37
CA PRO A 87 16.14 19.22 3.47
C PRO A 87 14.71 18.73 3.63
N TYR A 88 14.44 17.52 3.11
CA TYR A 88 13.13 16.86 3.27
C TYR A 88 13.15 15.78 4.37
N ILE A 89 14.29 15.63 5.06
CA ILE A 89 14.45 14.79 6.27
C ILE A 89 14.47 15.71 7.47
N GLN A 90 13.59 15.49 8.45
CA GLN A 90 13.42 16.42 9.57
C GLN A 90 14.66 16.52 10.47
N SER A 91 15.39 15.44 10.71
CA SER A 91 16.63 15.48 11.50
C SER A 91 17.68 16.44 10.90
N GLU A 92 17.80 16.49 9.57
CA GLU A 92 18.71 17.42 8.89
C GLU A 92 18.26 18.89 9.03
N ARG A 93 16.94 19.12 9.13
CA ARG A 93 16.37 20.45 9.39
C ARG A 93 16.64 20.91 10.83
N VAL A 94 16.69 19.96 11.78
CA VAL A 94 17.12 20.24 13.17
C VAL A 94 18.54 20.76 13.18
N GLU A 95 19.46 20.10 12.47
CA GLU A 95 20.87 20.51 12.38
C GLU A 95 21.04 21.91 11.80
N LYS A 96 20.15 22.33 10.90
CA LYS A 96 20.11 23.69 10.34
C LYS A 96 19.43 24.73 11.26
N GLY A 97 18.98 24.35 12.45
CA GLY A 97 18.33 25.22 13.41
C GLY A 97 16.96 25.78 12.98
N ILE A 98 16.33 25.20 11.97
CA ILE A 98 15.09 25.73 11.38
C ILE A 98 13.98 25.84 12.44
N TYR A 99 13.76 24.79 13.21
CA TYR A 99 12.68 24.78 14.20
C TYR A 99 12.93 25.71 15.38
N ASN A 100 14.17 25.80 15.85
CA ASN A 100 14.54 26.70 16.95
C ASN A 100 14.25 28.17 16.62
N LYS A 101 14.53 28.58 15.38
CA LYS A 101 14.20 29.92 14.90
C LYS A 101 12.71 30.26 15.08
N TYR A 102 11.81 29.37 14.65
CA TYR A 102 10.38 29.64 14.80
C TYR A 102 9.87 29.47 16.24
N ALA A 103 10.50 28.58 17.03
CA ALA A 103 10.16 28.46 18.44
C ALA A 103 10.56 29.75 19.24
N GLU A 104 11.70 30.33 18.93
CA GLU A 104 12.13 31.61 19.51
C GLU A 104 11.19 32.75 19.09
N GLU A 105 10.79 32.81 17.81
CA GLU A 105 9.81 33.80 17.34
C GLU A 105 8.49 33.68 18.11
N LEU A 106 7.99 32.46 18.36
CA LEU A 106 6.79 32.26 19.17
C LEU A 106 6.96 32.73 20.61
N ILE A 107 8.13 32.56 21.22
CA ILE A 107 8.42 33.05 22.57
C ILE A 107 8.44 34.61 22.60
N GLU A 108 9.10 35.23 21.65
CA GLU A 108 9.17 36.69 21.54
C GLU A 108 7.80 37.32 21.34
N ARG A 109 6.94 36.65 20.58
CA ARG A 109 5.54 37.07 20.34
C ARG A 109 4.57 36.68 21.46
N GLY A 110 5.03 35.95 22.48
CA GLY A 110 4.25 35.57 23.66
C GLY A 110 3.33 34.35 23.44
N TYR A 111 3.51 33.59 22.36
CA TYR A 111 2.76 32.37 22.04
C TYR A 111 3.44 31.09 22.52
N ALA A 112 4.66 31.17 23.03
CA ALA A 112 5.36 30.04 23.63
C ALA A 112 6.15 30.50 24.86
N TYR A 113 6.66 29.58 25.65
CA TYR A 113 7.45 29.86 26.84
C TYR A 113 8.38 28.69 27.17
N TYR A 114 9.47 29.02 27.92
CA TYR A 114 10.38 28.01 28.44
C TYR A 114 9.78 27.32 29.68
N CYS A 115 9.85 25.99 29.69
CA CYS A 115 9.37 25.17 30.81
C CYS A 115 10.54 24.36 31.39
N PHE A 116 10.75 24.47 32.69
CA PHE A 116 11.85 23.84 33.43
C PHE A 116 11.36 22.70 34.35
N CYS A 117 10.14 22.24 34.18
CA CYS A 117 9.59 21.14 34.97
C CYS A 117 10.31 19.83 34.65
N SER A 118 10.75 19.14 35.72
CA SER A 118 11.33 17.82 35.59
C SER A 118 10.32 16.78 35.19
N LYS A 119 10.76 15.65 34.65
CA LYS A 119 9.89 14.53 34.27
C LYS A 119 9.16 13.97 35.49
N GLU A 120 9.84 13.84 36.61
CA GLU A 120 9.28 13.32 37.86
C GLU A 120 8.09 14.17 38.32
N ARG A 121 8.27 15.52 38.35
CA ARG A 121 7.20 16.45 38.69
C ARG A 121 5.98 16.31 37.75
N LEU A 122 6.23 16.20 36.44
CA LEU A 122 5.15 16.06 35.46
C LEU A 122 4.41 14.73 35.62
N ASP A 123 5.11 13.65 35.95
CA ASP A 123 4.52 12.35 36.22
C ASP A 123 3.71 12.35 37.53
N ASP A 124 4.19 13.02 38.58
CA ASP A 124 3.48 13.17 39.85
C ASP A 124 2.15 13.92 39.66
N ILE A 125 2.16 15.06 38.95
CA ILE A 125 0.92 15.81 38.63
C ILE A 125 -0.05 14.97 37.84
N LYS A 126 0.43 14.25 36.83
CA LYS A 126 -0.37 13.38 36.00
C LYS A 126 -1.03 12.25 36.81
N ASN A 127 -0.29 11.67 37.76
CA ASN A 127 -0.79 10.62 38.64
C ASN A 127 -1.82 11.16 39.62
N GLN A 128 -1.58 12.36 40.20
CA GLN A 128 -2.52 13.02 41.08
C GLN A 128 -3.84 13.35 40.36
N GLN A 129 -3.75 13.94 39.16
CA GLN A 129 -4.93 14.28 38.37
C GLN A 129 -5.75 13.04 37.99
N LYS A 130 -5.08 11.90 37.67
CA LYS A 130 -5.76 10.63 37.43
C LYS A 130 -6.46 10.11 38.70
N ALA A 131 -5.80 10.20 39.85
CA ALA A 131 -6.41 9.80 41.12
C ALA A 131 -7.66 10.66 41.46
N ASP A 132 -7.64 11.94 41.09
CA ASP A 132 -8.77 12.85 41.23
C ASP A 132 -9.85 12.66 40.13
N GLY A 133 -9.72 11.69 39.23
CA GLY A 133 -10.65 11.45 38.12
C GLY A 133 -10.61 12.53 37.02
N LYS A 134 -9.53 13.33 36.97
CA LYS A 134 -9.34 14.38 35.98
C LYS A 134 -8.52 13.87 34.78
N ILE A 135 -8.72 14.49 33.62
CA ILE A 135 -7.86 14.26 32.45
C ILE A 135 -6.49 14.89 32.73
N PRO A 136 -5.39 14.13 32.67
CA PRO A 136 -4.05 14.63 32.92
C PRO A 136 -3.65 15.77 31.97
N ARG A 137 -3.19 16.88 32.53
CA ARG A 137 -2.75 18.07 31.79
C ARG A 137 -1.57 18.72 32.50
N TYR A 138 -0.78 19.46 31.73
CA TYR A 138 0.21 20.34 32.32
C TYR A 138 -0.47 21.48 33.09
N ASP A 139 0.01 21.77 34.30
CA ASP A 139 -0.60 22.76 35.22
C ASP A 139 -0.21 24.21 34.92
N GLY A 140 0.62 24.47 33.90
CA GLY A 140 1.01 25.82 33.50
C GLY A 140 2.00 26.51 34.41
N LEU A 141 2.65 25.78 35.35
CA LEU A 141 3.56 26.40 36.34
C LEU A 141 4.57 27.40 35.72
N CYS A 142 5.15 27.07 34.57
CA CYS A 142 6.18 27.91 33.96
C CYS A 142 5.65 29.03 33.04
N ARG A 143 4.31 29.14 32.86
CA ARG A 143 3.70 30.18 32.00
C ARG A 143 4.06 31.62 32.41
N GLY A 144 4.34 31.82 33.69
CA GLY A 144 4.66 33.14 34.28
C GLY A 144 6.17 33.46 34.34
N VAL A 145 7.04 32.55 33.92
CA VAL A 145 8.49 32.79 33.90
C VAL A 145 8.81 33.80 32.83
N SER A 146 9.50 34.91 33.22
CA SER A 146 9.91 35.92 32.25
C SER A 146 10.98 35.40 31.32
N ILE A 147 11.06 35.94 30.10
CA ILE A 147 12.07 35.55 29.11
C ILE A 147 13.48 35.81 29.68
N GLU A 148 13.65 36.90 30.43
CA GLU A 148 14.93 37.27 31.05
C GLU A 148 15.38 36.26 32.11
N ASP A 149 14.46 35.84 33.01
CA ASP A 149 14.75 34.82 34.02
C ASP A 149 14.98 33.46 33.41
N ALA A 150 14.20 33.11 32.37
CA ALA A 150 14.40 31.87 31.61
C ALA A 150 15.81 31.84 30.98
N LYS A 151 16.24 32.92 30.34
CA LYS A 151 17.60 33.02 29.76
C LYS A 151 18.70 32.88 30.81
N LYS A 152 18.52 33.46 32.04
CA LYS A 152 19.47 33.28 33.16
C LYS A 152 19.55 31.80 33.59
N ARG A 153 18.42 31.12 33.71
CA ARG A 153 18.36 29.69 34.06
C ARG A 153 19.02 28.81 33.01
N ILE A 154 18.78 29.09 31.74
CA ILE A 154 19.41 28.37 30.60
C ILE A 154 20.92 28.58 30.63
N ALA A 155 21.39 29.83 30.87
CA ALA A 155 22.81 30.14 30.99
C ALA A 155 23.48 29.41 32.16
N ASN A 156 22.74 29.12 33.23
CA ASN A 156 23.19 28.29 34.36
C ASN A 156 23.13 26.79 34.11
N GLY A 157 22.75 26.34 32.89
CA GLY A 157 22.74 24.95 32.50
C GLY A 157 21.49 24.19 32.90
N GLU A 158 20.39 24.86 33.27
CA GLU A 158 19.13 24.15 33.54
C GLU A 158 18.53 23.57 32.24
N SER A 159 18.13 22.33 32.32
CA SER A 159 17.42 21.69 31.21
C SER A 159 16.01 22.27 31.06
N TYR A 160 15.59 22.48 29.83
CA TYR A 160 14.28 23.05 29.52
C TYR A 160 13.65 22.43 28.27
N VAL A 161 12.35 22.66 28.13
CA VAL A 161 11.59 22.43 26.89
C VAL A 161 10.87 23.74 26.52
N ILE A 162 10.49 23.89 25.26
CA ILE A 162 9.65 25.02 24.83
C ILE A 162 8.21 24.48 24.68
N ARG A 163 7.25 25.19 25.32
CA ARG A 163 5.84 24.85 25.25
C ARG A 163 5.03 25.92 24.54
N LEU A 164 4.03 25.46 23.78
CA LEU A 164 2.97 26.32 23.23
C LEU A 164 2.16 26.93 24.38
N LYS A 165 1.83 28.21 24.30
CA LYS A 165 0.96 28.90 25.23
C LYS A 165 -0.44 29.05 24.62
N LEU A 166 -1.35 28.15 24.97
CA LEU A 166 -2.72 28.18 24.46
C LEU A 166 -3.53 29.28 25.18
N PRO A 167 -4.42 30.00 24.48
CA PRO A 167 -5.37 30.89 25.12
C PRO A 167 -6.38 30.07 25.95
N GLU A 168 -6.94 30.68 26.99
CA GLU A 168 -7.98 30.05 27.80
C GLU A 168 -9.35 30.23 27.12
N ASN A 169 -10.18 29.21 27.21
CA ASN A 169 -11.59 29.21 26.82
C ASN A 169 -11.85 29.78 25.41
N ARG A 170 -11.02 29.40 24.44
CA ARG A 170 -11.18 29.80 23.04
C ARG A 170 -11.62 28.63 22.19
N ASP A 171 -12.70 28.80 21.42
CA ASP A 171 -13.10 27.84 20.40
C ASP A 171 -12.20 27.99 19.15
N ILE A 172 -11.61 26.89 18.73
CA ILE A 172 -10.89 26.77 17.45
C ILE A 172 -11.82 26.03 16.48
N VAL A 173 -12.19 26.74 15.43
CA VAL A 173 -13.12 26.25 14.41
C VAL A 173 -12.38 26.07 13.09
N PHE A 174 -12.59 24.94 12.44
CA PHE A 174 -12.06 24.68 11.09
C PHE A 174 -13.02 23.84 10.26
N GLU A 175 -12.92 24.00 8.94
CA GLU A 175 -13.62 23.17 7.97
C GLU A 175 -12.68 22.06 7.49
N ASP A 176 -13.11 20.82 7.64
CA ASP A 176 -12.47 19.67 7.03
C ASP A 176 -13.25 19.24 5.79
N VAL A 177 -12.55 18.98 4.69
CA VAL A 177 -13.21 18.68 3.40
C VAL A 177 -14.13 17.45 3.49
N ILE A 178 -13.76 16.44 4.27
CA ILE A 178 -14.52 15.18 4.40
C ILE A 178 -15.45 15.22 5.60
N LYS A 179 -14.94 15.69 6.74
CA LYS A 179 -15.66 15.61 8.03
C LYS A 179 -16.57 16.83 8.28
N GLY A 180 -16.38 17.91 7.51
CA GLY A 180 -17.13 19.17 7.66
C GLY A 180 -16.62 20.04 8.80
N LYS A 181 -17.47 20.88 9.34
CA LYS A 181 -17.12 21.83 10.40
C LYS A 181 -16.82 21.14 11.72
N ILE A 182 -15.66 21.41 12.28
CA ILE A 182 -15.17 20.89 13.57
C ILE A 182 -14.87 22.06 14.50
N THR A 183 -15.31 21.97 15.75
CA THR A 183 -15.05 22.95 16.80
C THR A 183 -14.50 22.25 18.03
N ILE A 184 -13.34 22.71 18.52
CA ILE A 184 -12.69 22.20 19.74
C ILE A 184 -12.29 23.38 20.60
N ASN A 185 -12.67 23.35 21.89
CA ASN A 185 -12.30 24.39 22.84
C ASN A 185 -10.87 24.18 23.38
N THR A 186 -10.10 25.25 23.54
CA THR A 186 -8.72 25.18 24.06
C THR A 186 -8.63 24.65 25.49
N ASN A 187 -9.72 24.74 26.27
CA ASN A 187 -9.80 24.10 27.59
C ASN A 187 -9.72 22.55 27.49
N ASP A 188 -9.97 21.97 26.33
CA ASP A 188 -9.82 20.52 26.08
C ASP A 188 -8.42 20.15 25.56
N MET A 189 -7.53 21.12 25.48
CA MET A 189 -6.17 20.95 24.96
C MET A 189 -5.14 21.19 26.06
N ASP A 190 -3.90 20.82 25.79
CA ASP A 190 -2.76 20.99 26.70
C ASP A 190 -1.68 21.88 26.04
N ASP A 191 -0.94 22.63 26.85
CA ASP A 191 0.28 23.35 26.42
C ASP A 191 1.33 22.33 26.01
N GLN A 192 1.26 21.90 24.78
CA GLN A 192 2.16 20.87 24.27
C GLN A 192 3.61 21.36 24.17
N VAL A 193 4.54 20.41 24.29
CA VAL A 193 5.94 20.68 24.00
C VAL A 193 6.11 20.91 22.50
N LEU A 194 6.79 21.99 22.13
CA LEU A 194 7.20 22.31 20.76
C LEU A 194 8.61 21.79 20.48
N ILE A 195 9.58 22.16 21.38
CA ILE A 195 10.96 21.70 21.34
C ILE A 195 11.24 20.89 22.60
N LYS A 196 11.75 19.69 22.44
CA LYS A 196 12.15 18.77 23.51
C LYS A 196 13.50 19.19 24.13
N ALA A 197 13.83 18.62 25.27
CA ALA A 197 15.09 18.88 25.96
C ALA A 197 16.34 18.49 25.16
N ASP A 198 16.21 17.58 24.22
CA ASP A 198 17.27 17.18 23.27
C ASP A 198 17.41 18.13 22.07
N GLY A 199 16.62 19.21 22.02
CA GLY A 199 16.61 20.18 20.93
C GLY A 199 15.77 19.77 19.71
N PHE A 200 15.21 18.57 19.67
CA PHE A 200 14.35 18.13 18.58
C PHE A 200 12.92 18.68 18.74
N PRO A 201 12.27 19.06 17.64
CA PRO A 201 10.86 19.43 17.68
C PRO A 201 9.98 18.20 17.97
N THR A 202 8.80 18.46 18.51
CA THR A 202 7.74 17.45 18.47
C THR A 202 7.07 17.43 17.08
N TYR A 203 6.42 16.33 16.75
CA TYR A 203 5.65 16.18 15.50
C TYR A 203 4.74 17.39 15.22
N HIS A 204 3.97 17.82 16.24
CA HIS A 204 2.98 18.88 16.06
C HIS A 204 3.59 20.23 15.67
N PHE A 205 4.80 20.50 16.06
CA PHE A 205 5.49 21.74 15.70
C PHE A 205 6.21 21.60 14.35
N ALA A 206 6.95 20.50 14.19
CA ALA A 206 7.71 20.25 12.96
C ALA A 206 6.81 20.26 11.73
N VAL A 207 5.65 19.58 11.79
CA VAL A 207 4.73 19.47 10.65
C VAL A 207 4.20 20.83 10.19
N VAL A 208 3.92 21.76 11.12
CA VAL A 208 3.41 23.10 10.80
C VAL A 208 4.49 23.96 10.13
N VAL A 209 5.70 23.95 10.69
CA VAL A 209 6.84 24.69 10.14
C VAL A 209 7.21 24.17 8.74
N ASP A 210 7.27 22.86 8.59
CA ASP A 210 7.66 22.23 7.33
C ASP A 210 6.59 22.40 6.25
N ASP A 211 5.31 22.21 6.57
CA ASP A 211 4.22 22.41 5.63
C ASP A 211 4.19 23.85 5.11
N HIS A 212 4.46 24.84 5.98
CA HIS A 212 4.59 26.23 5.56
C HIS A 212 5.80 26.43 4.62
N LEU A 213 7.00 26.00 5.05
CA LEU A 213 8.23 26.22 4.28
C LEU A 213 8.28 25.45 2.96
N MET A 214 7.56 24.34 2.87
CA MET A 214 7.42 23.56 1.64
C MET A 214 6.22 24.01 0.81
N GLY A 215 5.48 25.03 1.24
CA GLY A 215 4.32 25.59 0.50
C GLY A 215 3.17 24.60 0.35
N ILE A 216 2.95 23.73 1.34
CA ILE A 216 1.87 22.73 1.32
C ILE A 216 0.52 23.43 1.39
N THR A 217 -0.33 23.16 0.41
CA THR A 217 -1.66 23.77 0.27
C THR A 217 -2.77 22.90 0.86
N HIS A 218 -2.58 21.59 0.86
CA HIS A 218 -3.55 20.63 1.36
C HIS A 218 -2.87 19.59 2.26
N ILE A 219 -3.40 19.40 3.45
CA ILE A 219 -2.95 18.39 4.41
C ILE A 219 -3.92 17.22 4.38
N VAL A 220 -3.54 16.17 3.64
CA VAL A 220 -4.31 14.91 3.56
C VAL A 220 -3.63 13.87 4.46
N ARG A 221 -4.35 13.38 5.47
CA ARG A 221 -3.84 12.43 6.47
C ARG A 221 -4.96 11.63 7.14
N GLY A 222 -4.63 10.65 7.97
CA GLY A 222 -5.62 9.86 8.70
C GLY A 222 -6.44 10.67 9.71
N ASP A 223 -7.67 10.24 9.98
CA ASP A 223 -8.61 10.93 10.89
C ASP A 223 -8.23 10.83 12.38
N GLU A 224 -7.25 10.00 12.73
CA GLU A 224 -6.63 9.99 14.07
C GLU A 224 -5.99 11.32 14.45
N TRP A 225 -5.67 12.17 13.49
CA TRP A 225 -5.05 13.48 13.70
C TRP A 225 -6.05 14.63 13.88
N ILE A 226 -7.36 14.38 13.77
CA ILE A 226 -8.40 15.41 13.93
C ILE A 226 -8.28 16.12 15.29
N SER A 227 -8.10 15.36 16.38
CA SER A 227 -7.97 15.92 17.73
C SER A 227 -6.75 16.81 17.93
N SER A 228 -5.72 16.64 17.10
CA SER A 228 -4.49 17.45 17.13
C SER A 228 -4.55 18.67 16.21
N THR A 229 -5.45 18.67 15.24
CA THR A 229 -5.57 19.74 14.22
C THR A 229 -5.77 21.12 14.81
N PRO A 230 -6.55 21.34 15.88
CA PRO A 230 -6.69 22.66 16.48
C PRO A 230 -5.39 23.27 16.99
N LYS A 231 -4.45 22.45 17.48
CA LYS A 231 -3.12 22.90 17.90
C LYS A 231 -2.31 23.38 16.71
N HIS A 232 -2.42 22.67 15.57
CA HIS A 232 -1.75 23.08 14.34
C HIS A 232 -2.34 24.40 13.81
N ILE A 233 -3.65 24.55 13.82
CA ILE A 233 -4.33 25.78 13.41
C ILE A 233 -3.88 26.96 14.26
N TYR A 234 -3.82 26.78 15.58
CA TYR A 234 -3.33 27.81 16.46
C TYR A 234 -1.85 28.16 16.20
N LEU A 235 -1.02 27.18 15.88
CA LEU A 235 0.38 27.44 15.48
C LEU A 235 0.47 28.23 14.16
N TYR A 236 -0.36 27.89 13.14
CA TYR A 236 -0.43 28.68 11.90
C TYR A 236 -0.80 30.15 12.22
N GLU A 237 -1.77 30.38 13.07
CA GLU A 237 -2.20 31.72 13.49
C GLU A 237 -1.10 32.45 14.25
N ALA A 238 -0.49 31.80 15.24
CA ALA A 238 0.56 32.37 16.08
C ALA A 238 1.81 32.76 15.30
N LEU A 239 2.17 31.98 14.27
CA LEU A 239 3.28 32.27 13.37
C LEU A 239 2.90 33.22 12.21
N GLY A 240 1.62 33.49 12.02
CA GLY A 240 1.14 34.30 10.89
C GLY A 240 1.24 33.59 9.55
N PHE A 241 1.21 32.25 9.56
CA PHE A 241 1.26 31.45 8.36
C PHE A 241 -0.13 31.30 7.73
N GLU A 242 -0.17 31.17 6.40
CA GLU A 242 -1.40 30.79 5.69
C GLU A 242 -1.81 29.36 6.07
N LYS A 243 -3.09 29.18 6.40
CA LYS A 243 -3.63 27.87 6.78
C LYS A 243 -3.89 27.02 5.54
N PRO A 244 -3.38 25.78 5.47
CA PRO A 244 -3.70 24.87 4.40
C PRO A 244 -5.14 24.32 4.52
N THR A 245 -5.64 23.72 3.46
CA THR A 245 -6.89 22.96 3.49
C THR A 245 -6.66 21.62 4.20
N PHE A 246 -7.54 21.26 5.14
CA PHE A 246 -7.46 20.00 5.89
C PHE A 246 -8.38 18.95 5.29
N VAL A 247 -7.86 17.74 5.14
CA VAL A 247 -8.57 16.58 4.60
C VAL A 247 -8.23 15.37 5.46
N HIS A 248 -9.14 14.93 6.32
CA HIS A 248 -8.92 13.79 7.19
C HIS A 248 -9.60 12.53 6.63
N LEU A 249 -8.77 11.61 6.16
CA LEU A 249 -9.21 10.34 5.56
C LEU A 249 -9.68 9.37 6.64
N PRO A 250 -10.80 8.68 6.42
CA PRO A 250 -11.27 7.66 7.34
C PRO A 250 -10.30 6.46 7.38
N THR A 251 -10.21 5.85 8.56
CA THR A 251 -9.35 4.68 8.80
C THR A 251 -9.73 3.49 7.91
N VAL A 252 -8.75 2.72 7.47
CA VAL A 252 -8.98 1.41 6.83
C VAL A 252 -9.27 0.38 7.91
N LEU A 253 -10.37 -0.35 7.75
CA LEU A 253 -10.84 -1.37 8.67
C LEU A 253 -10.60 -2.77 8.11
N ASN A 254 -10.45 -3.75 8.97
CA ASN A 254 -10.49 -5.17 8.59
C ASN A 254 -11.93 -5.69 8.54
N LYS A 255 -12.14 -6.94 8.10
CA LYS A 255 -13.48 -7.57 8.03
C LYS A 255 -14.22 -7.61 9.37
N SER A 256 -13.53 -7.48 10.52
CA SER A 256 -14.15 -7.41 11.85
C SER A 256 -14.52 -5.98 12.29
N GLY A 257 -14.34 -4.98 11.41
CA GLY A 257 -14.62 -3.57 11.69
C GLY A 257 -13.58 -2.89 12.60
N LYS A 258 -12.44 -3.51 12.87
CA LYS A 258 -11.34 -2.92 13.62
C LYS A 258 -10.34 -2.27 12.67
N LYS A 259 -9.58 -1.29 13.18
CA LYS A 259 -8.47 -0.68 12.42
C LYS A 259 -7.52 -1.77 11.95
N LEU A 260 -7.22 -1.76 10.66
CA LEU A 260 -6.22 -2.65 10.06
C LEU A 260 -4.84 -2.34 10.67
N SER A 261 -4.14 -3.36 11.16
CA SER A 261 -2.86 -3.19 11.86
C SER A 261 -1.81 -4.21 11.41
N MET A 262 -0.55 -3.77 11.32
CA MET A 262 0.60 -4.64 10.99
C MET A 262 0.85 -5.77 12.00
N ARG A 263 0.35 -5.66 13.23
CA ARG A 263 0.60 -6.68 14.26
C ARG A 263 -0.27 -7.93 14.13
N ASN A 264 -1.44 -7.79 13.50
CA ASN A 264 -2.46 -8.84 13.44
C ASN A 264 -2.84 -9.21 12.00
N ASP A 265 -2.43 -8.42 11.02
CA ASP A 265 -2.81 -8.56 9.61
C ASP A 265 -1.53 -8.39 8.77
N ASP A 266 -1.33 -9.25 7.77
CA ASP A 266 -0.28 -9.07 6.76
C ASP A 266 -0.65 -7.84 5.93
N ALA A 267 -0.13 -6.68 6.31
CA ALA A 267 -0.60 -5.40 5.78
C ALA A 267 0.53 -4.50 5.28
N SER A 268 1.78 -5.01 5.16
CA SER A 268 2.85 -4.29 4.46
C SER A 268 2.66 -4.38 2.95
N VAL A 269 3.03 -3.34 2.23
CA VAL A 269 2.97 -3.32 0.76
C VAL A 269 3.88 -4.39 0.17
N GLU A 270 5.04 -4.61 0.78
CA GLU A 270 5.98 -5.66 0.40
C GLU A 270 5.38 -7.07 0.46
N ASP A 271 4.56 -7.38 1.49
CA ASP A 271 3.89 -8.66 1.60
C ASP A 271 2.95 -8.92 0.41
N PHE A 272 2.20 -7.90 -0.03
CA PHE A 272 1.34 -8.02 -1.20
C PHE A 272 2.15 -8.22 -2.49
N ARG A 273 3.25 -7.48 -2.65
CA ARG A 273 4.17 -7.65 -3.78
C ARG A 273 4.74 -9.08 -3.81
N LEU A 274 5.20 -9.60 -2.68
CA LEU A 274 5.75 -10.96 -2.56
C LEU A 274 4.68 -12.05 -2.77
N LYS A 275 3.43 -11.78 -2.42
CA LYS A 275 2.28 -12.65 -2.72
C LYS A 275 1.87 -12.64 -4.20
N GLY A 276 2.50 -11.80 -5.03
CA GLY A 276 2.30 -11.75 -6.47
C GLY A 276 1.10 -10.93 -6.92
N TYR A 277 0.70 -9.94 -6.14
CA TYR A 277 -0.23 -8.91 -6.61
C TYR A 277 0.47 -7.94 -7.56
N LEU A 278 -0.27 -7.49 -8.55
CA LEU A 278 0.17 -6.45 -9.48
C LEU A 278 0.06 -5.08 -8.81
N PRO A 279 1.02 -4.17 -9.02
CA PRO A 279 0.95 -2.83 -8.44
C PRO A 279 -0.31 -2.07 -8.86
N GLU A 280 -0.67 -2.13 -10.14
CA GLU A 280 -1.86 -1.47 -10.69
C GLU A 280 -3.15 -1.97 -10.03
N ALA A 281 -3.23 -3.26 -9.75
CA ALA A 281 -4.39 -3.86 -9.08
C ALA A 281 -4.47 -3.42 -7.62
N LEU A 282 -3.34 -3.40 -6.91
CA LEU A 282 -3.30 -2.98 -5.51
C LEU A 282 -3.70 -1.51 -5.36
N ILE A 283 -3.14 -0.59 -6.16
CA ILE A 283 -3.48 0.84 -6.08
C ILE A 283 -4.92 1.11 -6.50
N ASN A 284 -5.41 0.45 -7.55
CA ASN A 284 -6.81 0.56 -7.96
C ASN A 284 -7.74 0.12 -6.82
N TYR A 285 -7.48 -1.04 -6.24
CA TYR A 285 -8.28 -1.53 -5.12
C TYR A 285 -8.20 -0.59 -3.90
N LEU A 286 -7.01 -0.11 -3.52
CA LEU A 286 -6.83 0.83 -2.41
C LEU A 286 -7.53 2.16 -2.65
N ALA A 287 -7.59 2.64 -3.89
CA ALA A 287 -8.36 3.83 -4.23
C ALA A 287 -9.84 3.61 -3.91
N LEU A 288 -10.40 2.46 -4.26
CA LEU A 288 -11.81 2.13 -4.00
C LEU A 288 -12.12 1.86 -2.52
N VAL A 289 -11.11 1.67 -1.66
CA VAL A 289 -11.31 1.56 -0.22
C VAL A 289 -11.58 2.94 0.37
N GLY A 290 -12.81 3.40 0.22
CA GLY A 290 -13.30 4.67 0.76
C GLY A 290 -13.50 5.78 -0.27
N TRP A 291 -13.20 5.57 -1.54
CA TRP A 291 -13.53 6.48 -2.64
C TRP A 291 -14.37 5.78 -3.70
N SER A 292 -15.27 6.52 -4.35
CA SER A 292 -16.12 6.00 -5.42
C SER A 292 -15.92 6.84 -6.69
N PRO A 293 -15.51 6.24 -7.83
CA PRO A 293 -15.35 6.95 -9.10
C PRO A 293 -16.70 7.44 -9.66
N GLU A 294 -16.65 8.44 -10.54
CA GLU A 294 -17.87 8.94 -11.18
C GLU A 294 -18.48 7.92 -12.15
N SER A 295 -17.63 7.16 -12.83
CA SER A 295 -18.04 6.12 -13.79
C SER A 295 -18.71 4.91 -13.15
N ASN A 296 -18.59 4.71 -11.84
CA ASN A 296 -18.94 3.48 -11.12
C ASN A 296 -18.18 2.23 -11.60
N GLU A 297 -17.14 2.38 -12.41
CA GLU A 297 -16.26 1.29 -12.81
C GLU A 297 -15.33 0.92 -11.66
N GLU A 298 -15.05 -0.38 -11.54
CA GLU A 298 -14.19 -0.89 -10.47
C GLU A 298 -12.74 -1.15 -10.96
N ILE A 299 -12.51 -1.21 -12.25
CA ILE A 299 -11.19 -1.45 -12.84
C ILE A 299 -10.77 -0.21 -13.60
N LEU A 300 -9.88 0.57 -12.98
CA LEU A 300 -9.43 1.88 -13.43
C LEU A 300 -7.91 1.93 -13.49
N SER A 301 -7.36 2.36 -14.60
CA SER A 301 -5.94 2.71 -14.66
C SER A 301 -5.61 3.89 -13.73
N LEU A 302 -4.33 4.09 -13.41
CA LEU A 302 -3.89 5.22 -12.61
C LEU A 302 -4.31 6.57 -13.22
N ASP A 303 -4.19 6.71 -14.54
CA ASP A 303 -4.60 7.93 -15.25
C ASP A 303 -6.10 8.19 -15.17
N GLU A 304 -6.92 7.15 -15.24
CA GLU A 304 -8.37 7.27 -15.07
C GLU A 304 -8.74 7.64 -13.64
N MET A 305 -8.04 7.07 -12.65
CA MET A 305 -8.20 7.47 -11.24
C MET A 305 -7.82 8.93 -11.04
N VAL A 306 -6.70 9.41 -11.60
CA VAL A 306 -6.29 10.82 -11.54
C VAL A 306 -7.38 11.74 -12.12
N LYS A 307 -7.96 11.39 -13.27
CA LYS A 307 -9.00 12.20 -13.91
C LYS A 307 -10.30 12.30 -13.09
N GLN A 308 -10.68 11.21 -12.41
CA GLN A 308 -11.97 11.11 -11.71
C GLN A 308 -11.87 11.40 -10.20
N PHE A 309 -10.65 11.53 -9.64
CA PHE A 309 -10.49 11.64 -8.18
C PHE A 309 -11.08 12.95 -7.65
N SER A 310 -11.88 12.86 -6.58
CA SER A 310 -12.38 14.00 -5.82
C SER A 310 -12.54 13.62 -4.35
N PHE A 311 -12.16 14.52 -3.45
CA PHE A 311 -12.41 14.34 -2.02
C PHE A 311 -13.90 14.35 -1.67
N ASP A 312 -14.75 14.99 -2.46
CA ASP A 312 -16.19 15.00 -2.26
C ASP A 312 -16.83 13.61 -2.38
N ARG A 313 -16.13 12.70 -3.08
CA ARG A 313 -16.56 11.31 -3.26
C ARG A 313 -15.85 10.33 -2.32
N VAL A 314 -15.09 10.86 -1.35
CA VAL A 314 -14.50 10.05 -0.28
C VAL A 314 -15.50 9.86 0.84
N SER A 315 -15.71 8.62 1.27
CA SER A 315 -16.62 8.26 2.37
C SER A 315 -16.19 8.93 3.68
N LYS A 316 -17.17 9.32 4.50
CA LYS A 316 -16.90 9.83 5.86
C LYS A 316 -16.57 8.73 6.86
N SER A 317 -16.95 7.49 6.57
CA SER A 317 -16.71 6.29 7.39
C SER A 317 -15.56 5.44 6.85
N GLY A 318 -14.97 4.60 7.71
CA GLY A 318 -13.88 3.70 7.31
C GLY A 318 -14.29 2.71 6.23
N GLY A 319 -13.42 2.49 5.26
CA GLY A 319 -13.56 1.45 4.25
C GLY A 319 -13.01 0.11 4.77
N VAL A 320 -13.70 -0.98 4.46
CA VAL A 320 -13.26 -2.34 4.83
C VAL A 320 -12.30 -2.89 3.77
N PHE A 321 -11.13 -3.31 4.21
CA PHE A 321 -10.19 -4.03 3.37
C PHE A 321 -10.62 -5.50 3.25
N ASP A 322 -10.94 -5.93 2.04
CA ASP A 322 -11.37 -7.28 1.70
C ASP A 322 -10.39 -7.93 0.71
N VAL A 323 -9.68 -8.97 1.17
CA VAL A 323 -8.70 -9.70 0.35
C VAL A 323 -9.36 -10.39 -0.83
N ASP A 324 -10.58 -10.95 -0.66
CA ASP A 324 -11.29 -11.63 -1.75
C ASP A 324 -11.63 -10.66 -2.88
N LYS A 325 -11.98 -9.40 -2.52
CA LYS A 325 -12.19 -8.34 -3.53
C LYS A 325 -10.89 -7.92 -4.19
N LEU A 326 -9.78 -7.86 -3.45
CA LEU A 326 -8.47 -7.57 -4.02
C LEU A 326 -8.04 -8.68 -4.99
N ASP A 327 -8.22 -9.95 -4.61
CA ASP A 327 -7.95 -11.09 -5.50
C ASP A 327 -8.75 -11.00 -6.81
N TRP A 328 -10.02 -10.64 -6.70
CA TRP A 328 -10.87 -10.44 -7.88
C TRP A 328 -10.35 -9.27 -8.75
N VAL A 329 -10.01 -8.12 -8.16
CA VAL A 329 -9.43 -6.98 -8.90
C VAL A 329 -8.14 -7.42 -9.60
N ASN A 330 -7.25 -8.09 -8.89
CA ASN A 330 -5.97 -8.54 -9.43
C ASN A 330 -6.17 -9.52 -10.60
N ALA A 331 -7.13 -10.45 -10.49
CA ALA A 331 -7.48 -11.35 -11.57
C ALA A 331 -7.97 -10.60 -12.82
N GLN A 332 -8.72 -9.48 -12.66
CA GLN A 332 -9.16 -8.67 -13.82
C GLN A 332 -7.97 -8.04 -14.55
N TYR A 333 -6.97 -7.55 -13.81
CA TYR A 333 -5.74 -7.02 -14.43
C TYR A 333 -4.93 -8.11 -15.12
N ILE A 334 -4.76 -9.27 -14.49
CA ILE A 334 -4.07 -10.42 -15.09
C ILE A 334 -4.74 -10.84 -16.41
N ARG A 335 -6.07 -10.95 -16.44
CA ARG A 335 -6.83 -11.34 -17.64
C ARG A 335 -6.75 -10.36 -18.79
N LYS A 336 -6.61 -9.06 -18.48
CA LYS A 336 -6.47 -7.99 -19.48
C LYS A 336 -5.05 -7.80 -19.99
N MET A 337 -4.07 -8.35 -19.29
CA MET A 337 -2.65 -8.17 -19.63
C MET A 337 -2.29 -8.95 -20.89
N GLU A 338 -1.44 -8.37 -21.74
CA GLU A 338 -0.87 -9.08 -22.89
C GLU A 338 -0.08 -10.31 -22.42
N VAL A 339 -0.28 -11.43 -23.11
CA VAL A 339 0.30 -12.73 -22.70
C VAL A 339 1.82 -12.67 -22.60
N SER A 340 2.48 -11.96 -23.52
CA SER A 340 3.93 -11.80 -23.53
C SER A 340 4.46 -11.02 -22.32
N GLU A 341 3.70 -10.08 -21.79
CA GLU A 341 4.04 -9.33 -20.57
C GLU A 341 3.81 -10.20 -19.33
N LEU A 342 2.65 -10.85 -19.25
CA LEU A 342 2.34 -11.76 -18.15
C LEU A 342 3.36 -12.92 -18.08
N ALA A 343 3.80 -13.43 -19.22
CA ALA A 343 4.80 -14.49 -19.31
C ALA A 343 6.13 -14.10 -18.61
N LYS A 344 6.56 -12.85 -18.77
CA LYS A 344 7.77 -12.32 -18.08
C LYS A 344 7.58 -12.29 -16.56
N LEU A 345 6.37 -11.94 -16.09
CA LEU A 345 6.06 -11.83 -14.67
C LEU A 345 5.92 -13.20 -13.99
N VAL A 346 5.39 -14.22 -14.67
CA VAL A 346 5.20 -15.56 -14.09
C VAL A 346 6.44 -16.43 -14.22
N LYS A 347 7.34 -16.15 -15.19
CA LYS A 347 8.56 -16.92 -15.45
C LYS A 347 9.38 -17.19 -14.18
N PRO A 348 9.70 -16.19 -13.33
CA PRO A 348 10.51 -16.41 -12.12
C PRO A 348 9.91 -17.46 -11.17
N TYR A 349 8.60 -17.53 -11.08
CA TYR A 349 7.90 -18.49 -10.22
C TYR A 349 8.02 -19.91 -10.77
N LEU A 350 7.84 -20.10 -12.08
CA LEU A 350 7.99 -21.40 -12.75
C LEU A 350 9.43 -21.90 -12.72
N VAL A 351 10.41 -21.01 -12.88
CA VAL A 351 11.85 -21.33 -12.75
C VAL A 351 12.18 -21.74 -11.32
N LYS A 352 11.74 -20.99 -10.33
CA LYS A 352 11.95 -21.29 -8.91
C LYS A 352 11.33 -22.63 -8.51
N ALA A 353 10.21 -23.01 -9.11
CA ALA A 353 9.56 -24.30 -8.91
C ALA A 353 10.31 -25.45 -9.63
N GLY A 354 11.26 -25.16 -10.47
CA GLY A 354 11.99 -26.15 -11.27
C GLY A 354 11.19 -26.70 -12.46
N PHE A 355 10.06 -26.07 -12.83
CA PHE A 355 9.19 -26.50 -13.90
C PHE A 355 9.73 -26.14 -15.29
N ILE A 356 10.44 -25.02 -15.37
CA ILE A 356 11.06 -24.54 -16.60
C ILE A 356 12.49 -24.09 -16.31
N LYS A 357 13.32 -24.00 -17.35
CA LYS A 357 14.65 -23.41 -17.30
C LYS A 357 14.63 -21.94 -17.69
N GLU A 358 15.67 -21.19 -17.34
CA GLU A 358 15.80 -19.77 -17.71
C GLU A 358 15.81 -19.53 -19.24
N ASP A 359 16.31 -20.46 -20.01
CA ASP A 359 16.43 -20.42 -21.47
C ASP A 359 15.21 -21.01 -22.20
N ILE A 360 14.07 -21.15 -21.52
CA ILE A 360 12.82 -21.64 -22.16
C ILE A 360 12.47 -20.79 -23.39
N CYS A 361 12.02 -21.46 -24.46
CA CYS A 361 11.49 -20.78 -25.63
C CYS A 361 10.30 -19.89 -25.29
N GLU A 362 10.32 -18.62 -25.72
CA GLU A 362 9.28 -17.64 -25.43
C GLU A 362 7.89 -18.12 -25.83
N LYS A 363 7.74 -18.70 -27.04
CA LYS A 363 6.45 -19.22 -27.49
C LYS A 363 5.88 -20.29 -26.55
N ARG A 364 6.75 -21.16 -26.01
CA ARG A 364 6.31 -22.19 -25.06
C ARG A 364 5.91 -21.58 -23.71
N LEU A 365 6.64 -20.59 -23.23
CA LEU A 365 6.29 -19.86 -22.01
C LEU A 365 4.97 -19.11 -22.17
N GLU A 366 4.77 -18.44 -23.29
CA GLU A 366 3.52 -17.75 -23.62
C GLU A 366 2.34 -18.71 -23.71
N LEU A 367 2.52 -19.89 -24.32
CA LEU A 367 1.47 -20.90 -24.38
C LEU A 367 1.07 -21.40 -22.98
N ILE A 368 2.04 -21.70 -22.12
CA ILE A 368 1.79 -22.06 -20.72
C ILE A 368 1.04 -20.92 -20.01
N THR A 369 1.53 -19.69 -20.14
CA THR A 369 0.92 -18.51 -19.50
C THR A 369 -0.51 -18.30 -19.96
N LYS A 370 -0.76 -18.28 -21.26
CA LYS A 370 -2.08 -18.13 -21.86
C LYS A 370 -3.07 -19.21 -21.37
N THR A 371 -2.56 -20.44 -21.21
CA THR A 371 -3.39 -21.57 -20.77
C THR A 371 -3.96 -21.37 -19.37
N PHE A 372 -3.22 -20.70 -18.48
CA PHE A 372 -3.64 -20.49 -17.08
C PHE A 372 -4.04 -19.06 -16.74
N GLN A 373 -3.89 -18.09 -17.64
CA GLN A 373 -4.19 -16.67 -17.41
C GLN A 373 -5.58 -16.41 -16.83
N GLU A 374 -6.60 -17.11 -17.31
CA GLU A 374 -7.98 -16.97 -16.84
C GLU A 374 -8.21 -17.57 -15.44
N SER A 375 -7.37 -18.49 -15.01
CA SER A 375 -7.57 -19.28 -13.80
C SER A 375 -6.78 -18.79 -12.58
N ILE A 376 -5.84 -17.87 -12.76
CA ILE A 376 -5.03 -17.33 -11.66
C ILE A 376 -5.52 -15.96 -11.21
N SER A 377 -5.51 -15.74 -9.91
CA SER A 377 -5.77 -14.44 -9.28
C SER A 377 -4.49 -13.75 -8.84
N ARG A 378 -3.40 -14.48 -8.66
CA ARG A 378 -2.06 -14.00 -8.29
C ARG A 378 -0.99 -14.74 -9.07
N LEU A 379 0.13 -14.05 -9.35
CA LEU A 379 1.19 -14.60 -10.20
C LEU A 379 1.73 -15.98 -9.77
N PRO A 380 2.00 -16.26 -8.46
CA PRO A 380 2.52 -17.56 -8.03
C PRO A 380 1.56 -18.72 -8.24
N GLU A 381 0.27 -18.46 -8.39
CA GLU A 381 -0.75 -19.53 -8.55
C GLU A 381 -0.55 -20.32 -9.83
N ILE A 382 0.16 -19.75 -10.81
CA ILE A 382 0.51 -20.47 -12.05
C ILE A 382 1.29 -21.75 -11.76
N VAL A 383 2.10 -21.78 -10.71
CA VAL A 383 2.89 -22.97 -10.32
C VAL A 383 1.96 -24.11 -9.94
N GLU A 384 0.97 -23.86 -9.08
CA GLU A 384 0.03 -24.88 -8.64
C GLU A 384 -0.90 -25.30 -9.77
N GLN A 385 -1.43 -24.31 -10.52
CA GLN A 385 -2.34 -24.57 -11.64
C GLN A 385 -1.70 -25.38 -12.77
N SER A 386 -0.40 -25.17 -13.03
CA SER A 386 0.33 -25.85 -14.11
C SER A 386 1.08 -27.12 -13.66
N ARG A 387 1.08 -27.46 -12.37
CA ARG A 387 1.86 -28.55 -11.77
C ARG A 387 1.72 -29.87 -12.53
N PHE A 388 0.50 -30.23 -12.93
CA PHE A 388 0.25 -31.47 -13.66
C PHE A 388 0.95 -31.57 -15.03
N LEU A 389 1.42 -30.44 -15.58
CA LEU A 389 2.19 -30.45 -16.84
C LEU A 389 3.65 -30.94 -16.63
N PHE A 390 4.18 -30.80 -15.44
CA PHE A 390 5.61 -30.98 -15.13
C PHE A 390 5.90 -32.14 -14.18
N GLU A 391 4.93 -32.52 -13.36
CA GLU A 391 5.03 -33.58 -12.36
C GLU A 391 4.10 -34.76 -12.68
N ASN A 392 4.20 -35.82 -11.90
CA ASN A 392 3.26 -36.93 -12.00
C ASN A 392 1.85 -36.47 -11.68
N VAL A 393 0.90 -36.91 -12.48
CA VAL A 393 -0.49 -36.52 -12.36
C VAL A 393 -1.08 -37.00 -11.04
N VAL A 394 -1.54 -36.09 -10.21
CA VAL A 394 -2.36 -36.39 -9.04
C VAL A 394 -3.80 -36.48 -9.47
N VAL A 395 -4.42 -37.66 -9.24
CA VAL A 395 -5.78 -37.94 -9.72
C VAL A 395 -6.81 -37.53 -8.67
N GLU A 396 -7.65 -36.57 -8.99
CA GLU A 396 -8.78 -36.18 -8.15
C GLU A 396 -9.88 -37.27 -8.10
N PRO A 397 -10.68 -37.35 -7.02
CA PRO A 397 -11.72 -38.38 -6.87
C PRO A 397 -12.73 -38.46 -8.04
N ASP A 398 -13.11 -37.33 -8.60
CA ASP A 398 -14.03 -37.32 -9.75
C ASP A 398 -13.32 -37.68 -11.05
N ALA A 399 -12.06 -37.35 -11.21
CA ALA A 399 -11.25 -37.81 -12.33
C ALA A 399 -11.01 -39.33 -12.29
N LEU A 400 -10.86 -39.90 -11.09
CA LEU A 400 -10.74 -41.35 -10.93
C LEU A 400 -11.97 -42.09 -11.45
N LYS A 401 -13.17 -41.53 -11.23
CA LYS A 401 -14.42 -42.11 -11.83
C LYS A 401 -14.37 -42.09 -13.35
N MET A 402 -13.86 -40.98 -13.92
CA MET A 402 -13.76 -40.86 -15.39
C MET A 402 -12.67 -41.73 -16.00
N ARG A 403 -11.62 -42.07 -15.25
CA ARG A 403 -10.58 -43.03 -15.67
C ARG A 403 -11.06 -44.48 -15.64
N ASN A 404 -12.16 -44.78 -14.96
CA ASN A 404 -12.72 -46.13 -14.81
C ASN A 404 -14.03 -46.33 -15.57
N VAL A 405 -14.36 -45.47 -16.54
CA VAL A 405 -15.54 -45.66 -17.40
C VAL A 405 -15.32 -46.86 -18.32
N GLU A 406 -16.37 -47.60 -18.66
CA GLU A 406 -16.31 -48.86 -19.45
C GLU A 406 -15.57 -48.70 -20.79
N HIS A 407 -15.67 -47.53 -21.41
CA HIS A 407 -15.10 -47.25 -22.72
C HIS A 407 -13.70 -46.62 -22.68
N ILE A 408 -13.07 -46.53 -21.50
CA ILE A 408 -11.78 -45.84 -21.35
C ILE A 408 -10.65 -46.46 -22.19
N GLU A 409 -10.59 -47.81 -22.26
CA GLU A 409 -9.56 -48.49 -23.04
C GLU A 409 -9.73 -48.27 -24.55
N ILE A 410 -10.98 -48.18 -25.01
CA ILE A 410 -11.28 -47.82 -26.41
C ILE A 410 -10.78 -46.42 -26.72
N LEU A 411 -10.99 -45.44 -25.80
CA LEU A 411 -10.48 -44.06 -25.96
C LEU A 411 -8.96 -44.04 -25.99
N LYS A 412 -8.30 -44.76 -25.10
CA LYS A 412 -6.82 -44.83 -25.06
C LYS A 412 -6.28 -45.41 -26.38
N GLU A 413 -6.89 -46.51 -26.89
CA GLU A 413 -6.47 -47.13 -28.13
C GLU A 413 -6.63 -46.17 -29.33
N LYS A 414 -7.79 -45.53 -29.45
CA LYS A 414 -8.05 -44.57 -30.53
C LYS A 414 -7.18 -43.33 -30.45
N MET A 415 -6.86 -42.85 -29.25
CA MET A 415 -5.89 -41.77 -29.07
C MET A 415 -4.47 -42.19 -29.51
N LYS A 416 -4.04 -43.42 -29.18
CA LYS A 416 -2.73 -43.96 -29.61
C LYS A 416 -2.67 -44.14 -31.13
N GLU A 417 -3.72 -44.61 -31.76
CA GLU A 417 -3.84 -44.74 -33.22
C GLU A 417 -3.68 -43.37 -33.91
N GLU A 418 -4.42 -42.35 -33.47
CA GLU A 418 -4.36 -40.99 -34.03
C GLU A 418 -3.00 -40.34 -33.78
N LEU A 419 -2.41 -40.56 -32.59
CA LEU A 419 -1.05 -40.05 -32.25
C LEU A 419 0.03 -40.68 -33.14
N SER A 420 -0.15 -41.93 -33.59
CA SER A 420 0.80 -42.60 -34.47
C SER A 420 0.90 -41.95 -35.85
N GLN A 421 -0.15 -41.24 -36.28
CA GLN A 421 -0.24 -40.60 -37.60
C GLN A 421 0.31 -39.17 -37.65
N ILE A 422 0.71 -38.59 -36.50
CA ILE A 422 1.24 -37.25 -36.41
C ILE A 422 2.73 -37.27 -36.05
N GLU A 423 3.47 -36.35 -36.60
CA GLU A 423 4.89 -36.18 -36.26
C GLU A 423 5.06 -35.34 -35.00
N GLU A 424 4.39 -34.18 -34.93
CA GLU A 424 4.46 -33.23 -33.84
C GLU A 424 3.05 -32.80 -33.42
N MET A 425 2.88 -32.47 -32.13
CA MET A 425 1.64 -31.92 -31.54
C MET A 425 1.74 -30.40 -31.50
N ASP A 426 1.73 -29.78 -32.69
CA ASP A 426 1.68 -28.30 -32.82
C ASP A 426 0.26 -27.77 -32.61
N GLU A 427 0.08 -26.46 -32.66
CA GLU A 427 -1.18 -25.76 -32.42
C GLU A 427 -2.31 -26.25 -33.33
N GLU A 428 -2.03 -26.43 -34.65
CA GLU A 428 -3.03 -26.85 -35.62
C GLU A 428 -3.47 -28.30 -35.36
N THR A 429 -2.50 -29.16 -35.14
CA THR A 429 -2.72 -30.57 -34.81
C THR A 429 -3.49 -30.73 -33.51
N ALA A 430 -3.12 -30.01 -32.46
CA ALA A 430 -3.75 -30.02 -31.14
C ALA A 430 -5.25 -29.59 -31.23
N LYS A 431 -5.53 -28.52 -31.97
CA LYS A 431 -6.90 -28.05 -32.20
C LYS A 431 -7.75 -29.07 -32.95
N GLY A 432 -7.18 -29.85 -33.87
CA GLY A 432 -7.85 -30.86 -34.66
C GLY A 432 -7.94 -32.22 -33.99
N PHE A 433 -7.07 -32.54 -33.06
CA PHE A 433 -6.84 -33.86 -32.49
C PHE A 433 -8.10 -34.48 -31.87
N MET A 434 -8.77 -33.75 -30.99
CA MET A 434 -9.97 -34.24 -30.32
C MET A 434 -11.13 -34.55 -31.30
N LYS A 435 -11.24 -33.84 -32.42
CA LYS A 435 -12.22 -34.12 -33.47
C LYS A 435 -11.92 -35.45 -34.21
N LYS A 436 -10.63 -35.75 -34.42
CA LYS A 436 -10.18 -37.03 -35.01
C LYS A 436 -10.48 -38.16 -34.05
N VAL A 437 -10.14 -38.04 -32.77
CA VAL A 437 -10.45 -39.02 -31.74
C VAL A 437 -11.97 -39.24 -31.61
N GLN A 438 -12.77 -38.18 -31.66
CA GLN A 438 -14.23 -38.27 -31.65
C GLN A 438 -14.75 -39.11 -32.83
N LYS A 439 -14.23 -38.86 -34.03
CA LYS A 439 -14.61 -39.60 -35.25
C LYS A 439 -14.18 -41.05 -35.20
N ALA A 440 -12.99 -41.33 -34.71
CA ALA A 440 -12.43 -42.68 -34.61
C ALA A 440 -13.10 -43.53 -33.52
N SER A 441 -13.46 -42.93 -32.38
CA SER A 441 -14.04 -43.65 -31.24
C SER A 441 -15.57 -43.70 -31.25
N GLY A 442 -16.23 -42.73 -31.92
CA GLY A 442 -17.68 -42.54 -31.88
C GLY A 442 -18.25 -41.89 -30.65
N PHE A 443 -17.43 -41.64 -29.60
CA PHE A 443 -17.82 -40.93 -28.37
C PHE A 443 -17.82 -39.45 -28.59
N LYS A 444 -18.67 -38.71 -27.86
CA LYS A 444 -18.80 -37.23 -27.96
C LYS A 444 -19.19 -36.60 -26.64
N GLY A 445 -19.02 -35.28 -26.56
CA GLY A 445 -19.42 -34.50 -25.38
C GLY A 445 -18.70 -34.98 -24.10
N LYS A 446 -19.45 -35.15 -23.02
CA LYS A 446 -18.88 -35.53 -21.71
C LYS A 446 -18.20 -36.90 -21.73
N ASP A 447 -18.72 -37.86 -22.51
CA ASP A 447 -18.17 -39.22 -22.60
C ASP A 447 -16.82 -39.27 -23.33
N LEU A 448 -16.45 -38.22 -24.05
CA LEU A 448 -15.15 -38.09 -24.69
C LEU A 448 -14.22 -37.19 -23.90
N TYR A 449 -14.66 -35.93 -23.66
CA TYR A 449 -13.73 -34.88 -23.16
C TYR A 449 -13.36 -35.03 -21.69
N MET A 450 -14.29 -35.50 -20.83
CA MET A 450 -13.99 -35.66 -19.40
C MET A 450 -13.03 -36.82 -19.12
N PRO A 451 -13.22 -38.06 -19.71
CA PRO A 451 -12.26 -39.13 -19.54
C PRO A 451 -10.87 -38.78 -20.09
N VAL A 452 -10.81 -38.20 -21.30
CA VAL A 452 -9.51 -37.76 -21.87
C VAL A 452 -8.82 -36.73 -20.98
N ARG A 453 -9.53 -35.72 -20.48
CA ARG A 453 -8.98 -34.73 -19.54
C ARG A 453 -8.49 -35.42 -18.26
N ALA A 454 -9.31 -36.31 -17.69
CA ALA A 454 -8.92 -37.05 -16.49
C ALA A 454 -7.64 -37.87 -16.70
N LEU A 455 -7.45 -38.50 -17.86
CA LEU A 455 -6.23 -39.23 -18.22
C LEU A 455 -5.02 -38.31 -18.28
N LEU A 456 -5.17 -37.14 -18.91
CA LEU A 456 -4.05 -36.23 -19.18
C LEU A 456 -3.70 -35.32 -18.00
N THR A 457 -4.68 -34.92 -17.20
CA THR A 457 -4.49 -33.89 -16.15
C THR A 457 -4.77 -34.36 -14.73
N GLY A 458 -5.48 -35.49 -14.58
CA GLY A 458 -5.98 -35.94 -13.27
C GLY A 458 -7.21 -35.17 -12.77
N GLN A 459 -7.78 -34.30 -13.60
CA GLN A 459 -8.92 -33.44 -13.29
C GLN A 459 -10.03 -33.58 -14.30
N VAL A 460 -11.26 -33.24 -13.93
CA VAL A 460 -12.43 -33.27 -14.86
C VAL A 460 -12.72 -31.88 -15.46
N HIS A 461 -12.23 -30.81 -14.83
CA HIS A 461 -12.34 -29.44 -15.27
C HIS A 461 -10.93 -28.83 -15.43
N GLY A 462 -10.83 -27.72 -16.11
CA GLY A 462 -9.54 -27.02 -16.27
C GLY A 462 -9.41 -26.30 -17.62
N PRO A 463 -8.19 -25.87 -17.98
CA PRO A 463 -7.91 -25.11 -19.19
C PRO A 463 -8.30 -25.84 -20.49
N GLU A 464 -8.24 -25.14 -21.61
CA GLU A 464 -8.56 -25.68 -22.91
C GLU A 464 -7.69 -26.90 -23.26
N LEU A 465 -8.34 -28.01 -23.66
CA LEU A 465 -7.63 -29.28 -23.85
C LEU A 465 -6.62 -29.22 -25.01
N SER A 466 -6.90 -28.44 -26.05
CA SER A 466 -5.97 -28.22 -27.16
C SER A 466 -4.62 -27.65 -26.67
N ASN A 467 -4.65 -26.65 -25.80
CA ASN A 467 -3.40 -26.06 -25.22
C ASN A 467 -2.65 -27.11 -24.40
N ILE A 468 -3.38 -27.93 -23.62
CA ILE A 468 -2.75 -29.00 -22.81
C ILE A 468 -2.08 -30.02 -23.71
N LEU A 469 -2.71 -30.44 -24.80
CA LEU A 469 -2.16 -31.38 -25.77
C LEU A 469 -0.88 -30.83 -26.41
N GLU A 470 -0.91 -29.58 -26.85
CA GLU A 470 0.26 -28.90 -27.43
C GLU A 470 1.45 -28.80 -26.43
N ILE A 471 1.18 -28.42 -25.19
CA ILE A 471 2.21 -28.29 -24.14
C ILE A 471 2.80 -29.66 -23.79
N LEU A 472 1.99 -30.71 -23.63
CA LEU A 472 2.44 -32.05 -23.31
C LEU A 472 3.26 -32.67 -24.47
N GLY A 473 2.82 -32.44 -25.69
CA GLY A 473 3.40 -33.05 -26.86
C GLY A 473 3.12 -34.56 -26.98
N LYS A 474 3.40 -35.11 -28.16
CA LYS A 474 3.10 -36.52 -28.49
C LYS A 474 3.67 -37.51 -27.46
N GLY A 475 4.94 -37.34 -27.08
CA GLY A 475 5.60 -38.31 -26.20
C GLY A 475 5.01 -38.40 -24.80
N GLU A 476 4.75 -37.25 -24.18
CA GLU A 476 4.15 -37.21 -22.84
C GLU A 476 2.69 -37.64 -22.84
N ILE A 477 1.93 -37.33 -23.89
CA ILE A 477 0.57 -37.83 -24.04
C ILE A 477 0.59 -39.36 -24.09
N LEU A 478 1.45 -39.99 -24.92
CA LEU A 478 1.57 -41.44 -24.98
C LEU A 478 1.90 -42.07 -23.63
N ARG A 479 2.84 -41.46 -22.86
CA ARG A 479 3.19 -41.92 -21.52
C ARG A 479 2.00 -41.90 -20.56
N ARG A 480 1.12 -40.91 -20.67
CA ARG A 480 -0.07 -40.75 -19.78
C ARG A 480 -1.21 -41.71 -20.18
N LEU A 481 -1.16 -42.29 -21.38
CA LEU A 481 -2.13 -43.29 -21.86
C LEU A 481 -1.72 -44.73 -21.51
N GLU A 482 -0.54 -44.93 -20.99
CA GLU A 482 -0.12 -46.22 -20.41
C GLU A 482 -0.79 -46.49 -19.07
#